data_cddb6db4926ec33537be98d196ae984f
#
_entry.id   cddb6db4926ec33537be98d196ae984f
#
_cell.length_a   1.000
_cell.length_b   1.000
_cell.length_c   1.000
_cell.angle_alpha   90.00
_cell.angle_beta   90.00
_cell.angle_gamma   90.00
#
_symmetry.space_group_name_H-M   'P 1'
#
loop_
_entity.id
_entity.type
_entity.pdbx_description
1 polymer ?
#
loop_
_entity_poly.entity_id
_entity_poly.type
_entity_poly.pdbx_seq_one_letter_code
_entity_poly.pdbx_strand_id
1 'polypeptide(L)'
;YHMPIGGYYRLSLVLDHGSFRELDADLAPQDVLDFPGYGEKLSAAQNKTGLREAAVTAAGRIGGVACVAAVLDSRFFMGSMSTAVGEKITRAVEYAAAKRLPLVIFSASGGARMQEGIFSLMQMAKTSAAIQRFSAKGGLYVSVLTHPTTGGVTASFASLGDIMLAEPGALIGFAGPRVIEQTI
;
A
#
# COMPACT_ATOMS: atom_id res chain seq x y z
N TYR A 1 -10.54 14.66 -12.60
CA TYR A 1 -11.20 14.22 -11.35
C TYR A 1 -10.86 12.75 -11.08
N HIS A 2 -10.31 12.47 -9.90
CA HIS A 2 -9.96 11.10 -9.51
C HIS A 2 -11.09 10.48 -8.69
N MET A 3 -11.47 9.25 -9.06
CA MET A 3 -12.41 8.45 -8.29
C MET A 3 -11.67 7.30 -7.60
N PRO A 4 -11.91 7.05 -6.29
CA PRO A 4 -11.31 5.90 -5.61
C PRO A 4 -11.84 4.60 -6.23
N ILE A 5 -10.94 3.73 -6.65
CA ILE A 5 -11.26 2.38 -7.10
C ILE A 5 -10.74 1.36 -6.09
N GLY A 6 -11.47 0.26 -5.95
CA GLY A 6 -11.12 -0.78 -4.98
C GLY A 6 -9.85 -1.53 -5.35
N GLY A 7 -9.14 -2.05 -4.33
CA GLY A 7 -7.89 -2.78 -4.52
C GLY A 7 -8.06 -4.00 -5.43
N TYR A 8 -9.06 -4.83 -5.18
CA TYR A 8 -9.37 -5.98 -6.06
C TYR A 8 -9.73 -5.56 -7.48
N TYR A 9 -10.51 -4.48 -7.62
CA TYR A 9 -10.89 -3.99 -8.95
C TYR A 9 -9.66 -3.47 -9.71
N ARG A 10 -8.76 -2.72 -9.05
CA ARG A 10 -7.50 -2.30 -9.69
C ARG A 10 -6.65 -3.50 -10.12
N LEU A 11 -6.54 -4.52 -9.28
CA LEU A 11 -5.82 -5.74 -9.66
C LEU A 11 -6.47 -6.47 -10.84
N SER A 12 -7.79 -6.50 -10.91
CA SER A 12 -8.51 -7.11 -12.05
C SER A 12 -8.32 -6.36 -13.37
N LEU A 13 -8.03 -5.05 -13.31
CA LEU A 13 -7.73 -4.24 -14.51
C LEU A 13 -6.29 -4.41 -15.01
N VAL A 14 -5.37 -4.79 -14.11
CA VAL A 14 -3.94 -4.79 -14.41
C VAL A 14 -3.41 -6.20 -14.63
N LEU A 15 -3.88 -7.17 -13.84
CA LEU A 15 -3.43 -8.56 -13.95
C LEU A 15 -4.15 -9.30 -15.07
N ASP A 16 -3.42 -10.14 -15.77
CA ASP A 16 -3.98 -11.02 -16.79
C ASP A 16 -5.07 -11.92 -16.21
N HIS A 17 -6.12 -12.12 -16.99
CA HIS A 17 -7.28 -12.92 -16.57
C HIS A 17 -6.85 -14.32 -16.04
N GLY A 18 -7.39 -14.69 -14.87
CA GLY A 18 -7.11 -15.99 -14.23
C GLY A 18 -5.73 -16.10 -13.57
N SER A 19 -4.89 -15.04 -13.62
CA SER A 19 -3.54 -15.10 -13.02
C SER A 19 -3.50 -14.66 -11.55
N PHE A 20 -4.54 -14.03 -11.04
CA PHE A 20 -4.60 -13.49 -9.68
C PHE A 20 -4.51 -14.60 -8.61
N ARG A 21 -3.57 -14.46 -7.70
CA ARG A 21 -3.44 -15.27 -6.49
C ARG A 21 -3.10 -14.36 -5.31
N GLU A 22 -4.05 -14.17 -4.41
CA GLU A 22 -3.85 -13.33 -3.24
C GLU A 22 -2.76 -13.87 -2.31
N LEU A 23 -2.00 -12.95 -1.73
CA LEU A 23 -0.99 -13.22 -0.71
C LEU A 23 -1.45 -12.60 0.61
N ASP A 24 -1.21 -13.30 1.73
CA ASP A 24 -1.49 -12.81 3.08
C ASP A 24 -2.95 -12.28 3.26
N ALA A 25 -3.92 -12.96 2.65
CA ALA A 25 -5.34 -12.57 2.71
C ALA A 25 -5.88 -12.44 4.13
N ASP A 26 -5.40 -13.28 5.04
CA ASP A 26 -5.88 -13.35 6.44
C ASP A 26 -5.23 -12.33 7.36
N LEU A 27 -4.18 -11.62 6.90
CA LEU A 27 -3.48 -10.65 7.73
C LEU A 27 -4.36 -9.42 7.94
N ALA A 28 -4.71 -9.17 9.19
CA ALA A 28 -5.63 -8.12 9.62
C ALA A 28 -4.96 -7.19 10.64
N PRO A 29 -5.43 -5.94 10.78
CA PRO A 29 -4.91 -5.00 11.76
C PRO A 29 -5.28 -5.44 13.18
N GLN A 30 -4.47 -5.01 14.14
CA GLN A 30 -4.71 -5.19 15.57
C GLN A 30 -4.70 -3.83 16.26
N ASP A 31 -5.56 -3.66 17.25
CA ASP A 31 -5.54 -2.49 18.13
C ASP A 31 -4.53 -2.71 19.24
N VAL A 32 -3.25 -2.46 18.93
CA VAL A 32 -2.14 -2.69 19.87
C VAL A 32 -2.01 -1.61 20.95
N LEU A 33 -2.71 -0.49 20.80
CA LEU A 33 -2.66 0.65 21.71
C LEU A 33 -3.98 0.87 22.49
N ASP A 34 -4.96 0.02 22.25
CA ASP A 34 -6.31 0.17 22.83
C ASP A 34 -6.88 1.57 22.55
N PHE A 35 -6.71 2.02 21.27
CA PHE A 35 -7.08 3.37 20.89
C PHE A 35 -8.61 3.55 20.89
N PRO A 36 -9.15 4.57 21.56
CA PRO A 36 -10.60 4.73 21.70
C PRO A 36 -11.37 4.68 20.38
N GLY A 37 -12.28 3.70 20.23
CA GLY A 37 -13.14 3.52 19.08
C GLY A 37 -12.44 2.99 17.81
N TYR A 38 -11.19 2.54 17.90
CA TYR A 38 -10.48 2.03 16.73
C TYR A 38 -11.03 0.66 16.28
N GLY A 39 -11.30 -0.25 17.21
CA GLY A 39 -11.90 -1.55 16.90
C GLY A 39 -13.25 -1.45 16.19
N GLU A 40 -14.13 -0.53 16.65
CA GLU A 40 -15.43 -0.28 16.01
C GLU A 40 -15.26 0.26 14.60
N LYS A 41 -14.34 1.23 14.40
CA LYS A 41 -14.03 1.79 13.09
C LYS A 41 -13.42 0.76 12.13
N LEU A 42 -12.58 -0.16 12.64
CA LEU A 42 -12.03 -1.27 11.86
C LEU A 42 -13.16 -2.17 11.36
N SER A 43 -14.04 -2.61 12.27
CA SER A 43 -15.19 -3.45 11.93
C SER A 43 -16.10 -2.76 10.89
N ALA A 44 -16.37 -1.48 11.05
CA ALA A 44 -17.17 -0.70 10.11
C ALA A 44 -16.49 -0.59 8.73
N ALA A 45 -15.17 -0.37 8.68
CA ALA A 45 -14.42 -0.31 7.44
C ALA A 45 -14.37 -1.68 6.73
N GLN A 46 -14.18 -2.76 7.47
CA GLN A 46 -14.22 -4.13 6.95
C GLN A 46 -15.59 -4.47 6.35
N ASN A 47 -16.68 -4.17 7.06
CA ASN A 47 -18.04 -4.39 6.59
C ASN A 47 -18.36 -3.57 5.33
N LYS A 48 -17.89 -2.31 5.27
CA LYS A 48 -18.14 -1.41 4.15
C LYS A 48 -17.37 -1.81 2.88
N THR A 49 -16.14 -2.26 3.02
CA THR A 49 -15.23 -2.48 1.89
C THR A 49 -15.09 -3.95 1.49
N GLY A 50 -15.39 -4.88 2.38
CA GLY A 50 -15.12 -6.30 2.22
C GLY A 50 -13.63 -6.65 2.40
N LEU A 51 -12.78 -5.67 2.76
CA LEU A 51 -11.35 -5.85 2.95
C LEU A 51 -11.03 -6.16 4.42
N ARG A 52 -10.02 -6.96 4.68
CA ARG A 52 -9.47 -7.11 6.04
C ARG A 52 -8.55 -5.97 6.43
N GLU A 53 -7.85 -5.40 5.44
CA GLU A 53 -6.95 -4.24 5.62
C GLU A 53 -6.84 -3.45 4.30
N ALA A 54 -6.30 -2.24 4.38
CA ALA A 54 -6.15 -1.31 3.26
C ALA A 54 -5.23 -1.81 2.14
N ALA A 55 -4.41 -2.81 2.38
CA ALA A 55 -3.53 -3.39 1.36
C ALA A 55 -4.04 -4.74 0.87
N VAL A 56 -4.11 -4.90 -0.46
CA VAL A 56 -4.29 -6.19 -1.14
C VAL A 56 -2.99 -6.52 -1.85
N THR A 57 -2.44 -7.69 -1.58
CA THR A 57 -1.20 -8.17 -2.18
C THR A 57 -1.45 -9.47 -2.95
N ALA A 58 -0.85 -9.60 -4.11
CA ALA A 58 -1.07 -10.76 -4.99
C ALA A 58 0.17 -11.12 -5.80
N ALA A 59 0.29 -12.38 -6.17
CA ALA A 59 1.09 -12.82 -7.29
C ALA A 59 0.19 -12.97 -8.52
N GLY A 60 0.69 -12.62 -9.70
CA GLY A 60 -0.06 -12.69 -10.93
C GLY A 60 0.82 -12.51 -12.16
N ARG A 61 0.21 -12.12 -13.27
CA ARG A 61 0.91 -11.77 -14.51
C ARG A 61 0.40 -10.44 -15.05
N ILE A 62 1.28 -9.69 -15.69
CA ILE A 62 0.93 -8.48 -16.45
C ILE A 62 1.52 -8.66 -17.85
N GLY A 63 0.67 -8.76 -18.88
CA GLY A 63 1.11 -9.00 -20.25
C GLY A 63 1.95 -10.28 -20.39
N GLY A 64 1.60 -11.35 -19.70
CA GLY A 64 2.33 -12.62 -19.68
C GLY A 64 3.52 -12.67 -18.72
N VAL A 65 4.01 -11.53 -18.20
CA VAL A 65 5.16 -11.46 -17.30
C VAL A 65 4.70 -11.69 -15.85
N ALA A 66 5.24 -12.71 -15.19
CA ALA A 66 4.94 -12.98 -13.79
C ALA A 66 5.47 -11.86 -12.89
N CYS A 67 4.66 -11.42 -11.93
CA CYS A 67 5.00 -10.35 -11.02
C CYS A 67 4.32 -10.50 -9.64
N VAL A 68 4.75 -9.69 -8.70
CA VAL A 68 4.03 -9.43 -7.44
C VAL A 68 3.42 -8.04 -7.52
N ALA A 69 2.14 -7.93 -7.21
CA ALA A 69 1.43 -6.65 -7.19
C ALA A 69 0.87 -6.37 -5.80
N ALA A 70 0.93 -5.13 -5.37
CA ALA A 70 0.27 -4.65 -4.16
C ALA A 70 -0.53 -3.38 -4.47
N VAL A 71 -1.71 -3.26 -3.87
CA VAL A 71 -2.57 -2.08 -4.04
C VAL A 71 -3.01 -1.60 -2.67
N LEU A 72 -2.84 -0.32 -2.41
CA LEU A 72 -3.47 0.35 -1.27
C LEU A 72 -4.87 0.83 -1.69
N ASP A 73 -5.86 0.56 -0.86
CA ASP A 73 -7.25 0.93 -1.09
C ASP A 73 -7.66 2.09 -0.19
N SER A 74 -7.81 3.27 -0.76
CA SER A 74 -8.14 4.49 -0.01
C SER A 74 -9.55 4.47 0.62
N ARG A 75 -10.40 3.52 0.25
CA ARG A 75 -11.72 3.36 0.86
C ARG A 75 -11.65 2.78 2.27
N PHE A 76 -10.54 2.08 2.60
CA PHE A 76 -10.26 1.56 3.93
C PHE A 76 -9.29 2.50 4.67
N PHE A 77 -9.76 3.26 5.64
CA PHE A 77 -8.97 4.23 6.41
C PHE A 77 -8.08 5.14 5.56
N MET A 78 -8.59 5.64 4.44
CA MET A 78 -7.82 6.44 3.49
C MET A 78 -6.54 5.75 2.97
N GLY A 79 -6.51 4.42 2.93
CA GLY A 79 -5.32 3.67 2.53
C GLY A 79 -4.13 3.81 3.48
N SER A 80 -4.39 4.22 4.74
CA SER A 80 -3.31 4.53 5.69
C SER A 80 -2.50 3.29 6.07
N MET A 81 -1.20 3.50 6.19
CA MET A 81 -0.25 2.45 6.54
C MET A 81 -0.34 2.11 8.03
N SER A 82 -0.96 0.97 8.32
CA SER A 82 -0.96 0.28 9.62
C SER A 82 0.23 -0.67 9.75
N THR A 83 0.37 -1.27 10.92
CA THR A 83 1.31 -2.40 11.12
C THR A 83 1.04 -3.55 10.17
N ALA A 84 -0.24 -3.88 9.93
CA ALA A 84 -0.63 -4.94 9.01
C ALA A 84 -0.36 -4.56 7.54
N VAL A 85 -0.61 -3.30 7.13
CA VAL A 85 -0.23 -2.82 5.80
C VAL A 85 1.27 -2.91 5.59
N GLY A 86 2.07 -2.42 6.56
CA GLY A 86 3.52 -2.50 6.48
C GLY A 86 4.03 -3.94 6.40
N GLU A 87 3.41 -4.86 7.14
CA GLU A 87 3.72 -6.29 7.06
C GLU A 87 3.37 -6.89 5.69
N LYS A 88 2.17 -6.62 5.15
CA LYS A 88 1.76 -7.09 3.82
C LYS A 88 2.72 -6.61 2.73
N ILE A 89 3.07 -5.32 2.74
CA ILE A 89 4.05 -4.77 1.78
C ILE A 89 5.41 -5.44 1.93
N THR A 90 5.90 -5.57 3.17
CA THR A 90 7.19 -6.25 3.45
C THR A 90 7.20 -7.68 2.91
N ARG A 91 6.16 -8.46 3.20
CA ARG A 91 6.03 -9.85 2.72
C ARG A 91 5.92 -9.93 1.21
N ALA A 92 5.21 -9.01 0.58
CA ALA A 92 5.13 -8.93 -0.89
C ALA A 92 6.52 -8.68 -1.51
N VAL A 93 7.31 -7.76 -0.93
CA VAL A 93 8.69 -7.50 -1.34
C VAL A 93 9.57 -8.75 -1.16
N GLU A 94 9.49 -9.40 0.00
CA GLU A 94 10.27 -10.61 0.32
C GLU A 94 9.88 -11.79 -0.58
N TYR A 95 8.58 -11.94 -0.88
CA TYR A 95 8.10 -12.93 -1.83
C TYR A 95 8.64 -12.67 -3.24
N ALA A 96 8.59 -11.41 -3.70
CA ALA A 96 9.16 -11.01 -4.99
C ALA A 96 10.66 -11.32 -5.06
N ALA A 97 11.40 -10.99 -3.99
CA ALA A 97 12.83 -11.31 -3.88
C ALA A 97 13.13 -12.83 -3.95
N ALA A 98 12.36 -13.62 -3.19
CA ALA A 98 12.54 -15.08 -3.16
C ALA A 98 12.22 -15.76 -4.49
N LYS A 99 11.24 -15.24 -5.21
CA LYS A 99 10.80 -15.76 -6.52
C LYS A 99 11.50 -15.09 -7.72
N ARG A 100 12.35 -14.08 -7.48
CA ARG A 100 12.99 -13.26 -8.52
C ARG A 100 11.97 -12.66 -9.50
N LEU A 101 10.89 -12.11 -8.94
CA LEU A 101 9.82 -11.49 -9.71
C LEU A 101 9.89 -9.96 -9.57
N PRO A 102 9.50 -9.19 -10.59
CA PRO A 102 9.28 -7.76 -10.43
C PRO A 102 8.15 -7.49 -9.45
N LEU A 103 8.25 -6.35 -8.77
CA LEU A 103 7.29 -5.85 -7.82
C LEU A 103 6.60 -4.60 -8.38
N VAL A 104 5.28 -4.54 -8.29
CA VAL A 104 4.49 -3.36 -8.67
C VAL A 104 3.61 -2.95 -7.48
N ILE A 105 3.73 -1.72 -7.00
CA ILE A 105 2.90 -1.22 -5.90
C ILE A 105 2.10 0.00 -6.36
N PHE A 106 0.78 -0.07 -6.24
CA PHE A 106 -0.15 1.04 -6.45
C PHE A 106 -0.45 1.70 -5.11
N SER A 107 0.03 2.92 -4.93
CA SER A 107 -0.15 3.68 -3.69
C SER A 107 -1.37 4.60 -3.80
N ALA A 108 -2.31 4.45 -2.85
CA ALA A 108 -3.45 5.35 -2.67
C ALA A 108 -3.64 5.55 -1.16
N SER A 109 -2.96 6.55 -0.57
CA SER A 109 -2.83 6.65 0.88
C SER A 109 -2.77 8.07 1.42
N GLY A 110 -3.41 8.29 2.56
CA GLY A 110 -3.27 9.50 3.37
C GLY A 110 -2.05 9.52 4.30
N GLY A 111 -1.25 8.44 4.34
CA GLY A 111 -0.05 8.36 5.17
C GLY A 111 -0.09 7.28 6.25
N ALA A 112 0.59 7.49 7.38
CA ALA A 112 0.62 6.55 8.51
C ALA A 112 -0.72 6.51 9.26
N ARG A 113 -1.08 5.36 9.82
CA ARG A 113 -2.33 5.17 10.59
C ARG A 113 -2.19 5.75 11.99
N MET A 114 -2.87 6.85 12.25
CA MET A 114 -2.77 7.60 13.52
C MET A 114 -3.14 6.76 14.74
N GLN A 115 -4.13 5.88 14.63
CA GLN A 115 -4.62 5.03 15.73
C GLN A 115 -3.57 4.01 16.23
N GLU A 116 -2.59 3.70 15.40
CA GLU A 116 -1.49 2.81 15.77
C GLU A 116 -0.21 3.55 16.18
N GLY A 117 -0.26 4.88 16.26
CA GLY A 117 0.82 5.72 16.80
C GLY A 117 2.18 5.41 16.19
N ILE A 118 3.20 5.24 17.05
CA ILE A 118 4.59 4.98 16.66
C ILE A 118 4.74 3.68 15.85
N PHE A 119 3.89 2.67 16.08
CA PHE A 119 3.98 1.40 15.36
C PHE A 119 3.71 1.57 13.86
N SER A 120 2.80 2.48 13.49
CA SER A 120 2.56 2.81 12.09
C SER A 120 3.75 3.55 11.46
N LEU A 121 4.43 4.43 12.20
CA LEU A 121 5.62 5.13 11.73
C LEU A 121 6.80 4.18 11.54
N MET A 122 6.96 3.17 12.41
CA MET A 122 8.01 2.15 12.25
C MET A 122 7.87 1.34 10.97
N GLN A 123 6.68 1.29 10.37
CA GLN A 123 6.48 0.61 9.08
C GLN A 123 7.21 1.31 7.93
N MET A 124 7.46 2.62 8.03
CA MET A 124 8.28 3.34 7.04
C MET A 124 9.68 2.75 6.94
N ALA A 125 10.35 2.57 8.07
CA ALA A 125 11.69 1.97 8.12
C ALA A 125 11.66 0.50 7.66
N LYS A 126 10.65 -0.27 8.11
CA LYS A 126 10.50 -1.69 7.79
C LYS A 126 10.34 -1.93 6.29
N THR A 127 9.42 -1.22 5.65
CA THR A 127 9.16 -1.35 4.21
C THR A 127 10.33 -0.86 3.37
N SER A 128 10.95 0.28 3.76
CA SER A 128 12.14 0.81 3.07
C SER A 128 13.32 -0.16 3.14
N ALA A 129 13.57 -0.76 4.31
CA ALA A 129 14.63 -1.75 4.46
C ALA A 129 14.37 -3.02 3.64
N ALA A 130 13.11 -3.46 3.52
CA ALA A 130 12.77 -4.59 2.66
C ALA A 130 13.03 -4.29 1.18
N ILE A 131 12.63 -3.11 0.70
CA ILE A 131 12.88 -2.66 -0.69
C ILE A 131 14.38 -2.54 -0.95
N GLN A 132 15.13 -1.95 -0.03
CA GLN A 132 16.58 -1.83 -0.18
C GLN A 132 17.24 -3.22 -0.34
N ARG A 133 16.83 -4.21 0.47
CA ARG A 133 17.33 -5.59 0.31
C ARG A 133 16.90 -6.25 -0.99
N PHE A 134 15.72 -5.92 -1.49
CA PHE A 134 15.21 -6.39 -2.79
C PHE A 134 16.02 -5.81 -3.94
N SER A 135 16.22 -4.49 -3.96
CA SER A 135 17.02 -3.78 -4.96
C SER A 135 18.49 -4.26 -4.96
N ALA A 136 19.10 -4.46 -3.79
CA ALA A 136 20.47 -4.98 -3.66
C ALA A 136 20.64 -6.39 -4.27
N LYS A 137 19.55 -7.14 -4.45
CA LYS A 137 19.53 -8.45 -5.13
C LYS A 137 19.18 -8.36 -6.63
N GLY A 138 19.13 -7.14 -7.19
CA GLY A 138 18.76 -6.89 -8.58
C GLY A 138 17.26 -6.98 -8.86
N GLY A 139 16.41 -6.84 -7.83
CA GLY A 139 14.98 -6.80 -7.98
C GLY A 139 14.51 -5.50 -8.65
N LEU A 140 13.50 -5.58 -9.52
CA LEU A 140 12.87 -4.43 -10.18
C LEU A 140 11.60 -4.04 -9.41
N TYR A 141 11.54 -2.80 -8.94
CA TYR A 141 10.36 -2.22 -8.31
C TYR A 141 9.76 -1.08 -9.14
N VAL A 142 8.51 -1.25 -9.55
CA VAL A 142 7.68 -0.23 -10.21
C VAL A 142 6.71 0.35 -9.20
N SER A 143 6.88 1.62 -8.86
CA SER A 143 5.96 2.36 -7.99
C SER A 143 4.95 3.14 -8.84
N VAL A 144 3.65 2.91 -8.60
CA VAL A 144 2.57 3.62 -9.26
C VAL A 144 1.85 4.50 -8.24
N LEU A 145 2.05 5.81 -8.36
CA LEU A 145 1.51 6.82 -7.45
C LEU A 145 0.11 7.21 -7.93
N THR A 146 -0.92 6.84 -7.17
CA THR A 146 -2.31 7.19 -7.47
C THR A 146 -2.84 8.23 -6.50
N HIS A 147 -4.06 8.73 -6.73
CA HIS A 147 -4.64 9.79 -5.92
C HIS A 147 -5.37 9.27 -4.67
N PRO A 148 -5.04 9.78 -3.44
CA PRO A 148 -3.85 10.55 -3.07
C PRO A 148 -2.69 9.63 -2.67
N THR A 149 -1.45 10.09 -2.78
CA THR A 149 -0.29 9.43 -2.16
C THR A 149 0.47 10.45 -1.32
N THR A 150 0.31 10.39 0.02
CA THR A 150 0.81 11.42 0.93
C THR A 150 1.43 10.84 2.20
N GLY A 151 2.05 11.70 2.99
CA GLY A 151 2.56 11.42 4.33
C GLY A 151 3.63 10.33 4.38
N GLY A 152 3.53 9.47 5.39
CA GLY A 152 4.49 8.39 5.62
C GLY A 152 4.60 7.36 4.50
N VAL A 153 3.56 7.19 3.66
CA VAL A 153 3.63 6.31 2.50
C VAL A 153 4.49 6.91 1.41
N THR A 154 4.32 8.21 1.11
CA THR A 154 5.21 8.92 0.17
C THR A 154 6.64 8.94 0.69
N ALA A 155 6.84 9.23 1.97
CA ALA A 155 8.18 9.30 2.59
C ALA A 155 8.82 7.92 2.84
N SER A 156 8.26 6.85 2.31
CA SER A 156 8.80 5.48 2.43
C SER A 156 8.71 4.74 1.10
N PHE A 157 8.07 3.59 1.07
CA PHE A 157 8.09 2.68 -0.08
C PHE A 157 7.58 3.31 -1.38
N ALA A 158 6.65 4.27 -1.34
CA ALA A 158 6.10 4.84 -2.57
C ALA A 158 7.13 5.64 -3.40
N SER A 159 8.16 6.22 -2.75
CA SER A 159 9.22 7.00 -3.42
C SER A 159 10.49 6.19 -3.71
N LEU A 160 10.48 4.88 -3.51
CA LEU A 160 11.66 4.03 -3.65
C LEU A 160 11.64 3.14 -4.89
N GLY A 161 10.74 3.41 -5.86
CA GLY A 161 10.67 2.66 -7.11
C GLY A 161 11.86 2.93 -8.02
N ASP A 162 12.37 1.89 -8.69
CA ASP A 162 13.32 2.03 -9.78
C ASP A 162 12.67 2.75 -10.97
N ILE A 163 11.36 2.49 -11.17
CA ILE A 163 10.51 3.20 -12.11
C ILE A 163 9.32 3.76 -11.33
N MET A 164 9.09 5.05 -11.45
CA MET A 164 7.94 5.72 -10.84
C MET A 164 6.97 6.20 -11.91
N LEU A 165 5.73 5.77 -11.80
CA LEU A 165 4.60 6.21 -12.62
C LEU A 165 3.63 6.98 -11.74
N ALA A 166 2.99 8.00 -12.29
CA ALA A 166 1.97 8.77 -11.56
C ALA A 166 0.71 8.95 -12.41
N GLU A 167 -0.45 8.83 -11.81
CA GLU A 167 -1.70 9.22 -12.46
C GLU A 167 -1.69 10.74 -12.69
N PRO A 168 -2.03 11.24 -13.90
CA PRO A 168 -2.03 12.67 -14.19
C PRO A 168 -2.91 13.44 -13.21
N GLY A 169 -2.37 14.50 -12.59
CA GLY A 169 -3.08 15.33 -11.62
C GLY A 169 -3.33 14.68 -10.26
N ALA A 170 -2.71 13.53 -9.95
CA ALA A 170 -2.79 12.93 -8.63
C ALA A 170 -2.14 13.83 -7.57
N LEU A 171 -2.75 13.89 -6.39
CA LEU A 171 -2.13 14.54 -5.23
C LEU A 171 -1.00 13.64 -4.71
N ILE A 172 0.22 14.08 -4.90
CA ILE A 172 1.42 13.38 -4.44
C ILE A 172 2.27 14.37 -3.66
N GLY A 173 2.58 14.04 -2.40
CA GLY A 173 3.38 14.92 -1.55
C GLY A 173 3.47 14.41 -0.12
N PHE A 174 4.24 15.11 0.72
CA PHE A 174 4.31 14.77 2.14
C PHE A 174 3.09 15.31 2.89
N ALA A 175 2.78 16.59 2.73
CA ALA A 175 1.63 17.23 3.36
C ALA A 175 0.43 17.31 2.40
N GLY A 176 -0.78 17.04 2.92
CA GLY A 176 -2.02 17.30 2.19
C GLY A 176 -2.36 18.81 2.18
N PRO A 177 -3.25 19.27 1.27
CA PRO A 177 -3.62 20.69 1.12
C PRO A 177 -4.02 21.36 2.43
N ARG A 178 -4.82 20.67 3.26
CA ARG A 178 -5.25 21.21 4.58
C ARG A 178 -4.09 21.53 5.51
N VAL A 179 -3.06 20.70 5.54
CA VAL A 179 -1.88 20.92 6.37
C VAL A 179 -1.10 22.12 5.85
N ILE A 180 -0.95 22.24 4.54
CA ILE A 180 -0.29 23.38 3.90
C ILE A 180 -1.03 24.67 4.21
N GLU A 181 -2.35 24.71 4.00
CA GLU A 181 -3.20 25.88 4.27
C GLU A 181 -3.20 26.33 5.74
N GLN A 182 -2.97 25.40 6.68
CA GLN A 182 -2.94 25.72 8.12
C GLN A 182 -1.53 26.11 8.60
N THR A 183 -0.49 25.92 7.79
CA THR A 183 0.90 26.08 8.21
C THR A 183 1.56 27.30 7.52
N ILE A 184 1.04 27.74 6.40
CA ILE A 184 1.52 28.87 5.58
C ILE A 184 0.42 29.94 5.52
#